data_3aff47b19e51de14ea8cc64f992b761d
#
_entry.id   3aff47b19e51de14ea8cc64f992b761d
#
_cell.length_a   1.000
_cell.length_b   1.000
_cell.length_c   1.000
_cell.angle_alpha   90.00
_cell.angle_beta   90.00
_cell.angle_gamma   90.00
#
_symmetry.space_group_name_H-M   'P 1'
#
loop_
_entity.id
_entity.type
_entity.pdbx_description
1 polymer ?
#
loop_
_entity_poly.entity_id
_entity_poly.type
_entity_poly.pdbx_seq_one_letter_code
_entity_poly.pdbx_strand_id
1 'polypeptide(L)'
;MTSPLRRSTLTIVLCFIVALIEGFDLQAAGTAAAGLRQTFALDPKMMGWVFRAGIIGLLPGAFFGGWIADRIGRKKILVAAVLLFGVFSLSTAYVQTFSGLLLVRFMTGLGLGAALPNLIALCAEAVSERHRGLAISVMYAGVPLGGALAAVVAMFTSEHWQTTFIIGGLVPLL
;
A
#
# COMPACT_ATOMS: atom_id res chain seq x y z
N MET A 1 25.36 20.96 4.89
CA MET A 1 25.09 20.47 3.51
C MET A 1 25.24 18.96 3.51
N THR A 2 24.15 18.20 3.28
CA THR A 2 24.20 16.73 3.19
C THR A 2 24.83 16.32 1.87
N SER A 3 25.82 15.40 1.87
CA SER A 3 26.46 14.90 0.65
C SER A 3 25.41 14.31 -0.32
N PRO A 4 25.60 14.41 -1.65
CA PRO A 4 24.64 13.87 -2.63
C PRO A 4 24.40 12.37 -2.45
N LEU A 5 25.40 11.58 -2.03
CA LEU A 5 25.27 10.17 -1.69
C LEU A 5 24.31 9.93 -0.53
N ARG A 6 24.37 10.75 0.51
CA ARG A 6 23.48 10.63 1.68
C ARG A 6 22.01 10.90 1.31
N ARG A 7 21.75 11.83 0.39
CA ARG A 7 20.39 12.11 -0.11
C ARG A 7 19.85 10.94 -0.91
N SER A 8 20.64 10.36 -1.82
CA SER A 8 20.23 9.19 -2.62
C SER A 8 19.89 7.99 -1.74
N THR A 9 20.78 7.67 -0.78
CA THR A 9 20.54 6.56 0.16
C THR A 9 19.27 6.78 0.98
N LEU A 10 19.06 7.98 1.50
CA LEU A 10 17.84 8.30 2.26
C LEU A 10 16.57 8.13 1.41
N THR A 11 16.59 8.58 0.16
CA THR A 11 15.45 8.42 -0.75
C THR A 11 15.15 6.94 -0.97
N ILE A 12 16.15 6.10 -1.25
CA ILE A 12 15.93 4.66 -1.47
C ILE A 12 15.38 3.99 -0.22
N VAL A 13 15.92 4.31 0.96
CA VAL A 13 15.43 3.76 2.24
C VAL A 13 13.98 4.16 2.50
N LEU A 14 13.63 5.42 2.29
CA LEU A 14 12.24 5.87 2.45
C LEU A 14 11.32 5.19 1.44
N CYS A 15 11.73 5.07 0.17
CA CYS A 15 10.95 4.35 -0.83
C CYS A 15 10.79 2.86 -0.48
N PHE A 16 11.83 2.22 0.06
CA PHE A 16 11.75 0.84 0.55
C PHE A 16 10.75 0.70 1.70
N ILE A 17 10.76 1.62 2.67
CA ILE A 17 9.79 1.62 3.79
C ILE A 17 8.37 1.78 3.26
N VAL A 18 8.12 2.70 2.33
CA VAL A 18 6.77 2.86 1.73
C VAL A 18 6.37 1.60 0.96
N ALA A 19 7.26 0.99 0.18
CA ALA A 19 7.00 -0.25 -0.52
C ALA A 19 6.71 -1.43 0.44
N LEU A 20 7.37 -1.46 1.60
CA LEU A 20 7.11 -2.43 2.65
C LEU A 20 5.72 -2.27 3.25
N ILE A 21 5.32 -1.03 3.55
CA ILE A 21 3.98 -0.72 4.05
C ILE A 21 2.91 -1.05 3.01
N GLU A 22 3.17 -0.75 1.74
CA GLU A 22 2.29 -1.10 0.63
C GLU A 22 2.11 -2.62 0.50
N GLY A 23 3.21 -3.38 0.55
CA GLY A 23 3.17 -4.84 0.54
C GLY A 23 2.41 -5.44 1.72
N PHE A 24 2.53 -4.83 2.90
CA PHE A 24 1.75 -5.19 4.08
C PHE A 24 0.25 -5.04 3.81
N ASP A 25 -0.20 -3.89 3.29
CA ASP A 25 -1.62 -3.64 3.05
C ASP A 25 -2.20 -4.49 1.91
N LEU A 26 -1.42 -4.73 0.84
CA LEU A 26 -1.81 -5.64 -0.23
C LEU A 26 -2.13 -7.04 0.29
N GLN A 27 -1.35 -7.55 1.26
CA GLN A 27 -1.54 -8.87 1.84
C GLN A 27 -2.57 -8.88 2.97
N ALA A 28 -2.84 -7.74 3.60
CA ALA A 28 -3.76 -7.62 4.75
C ALA A 28 -5.15 -8.19 4.45
N ALA A 29 -5.72 -7.94 3.27
CA ALA A 29 -7.03 -8.48 2.90
C ALA A 29 -7.02 -10.00 2.78
N GLY A 30 -5.92 -10.59 2.31
CA GLY A 30 -5.75 -12.04 2.20
C GLY A 30 -5.64 -12.70 3.56
N THR A 31 -4.82 -12.15 4.44
CA THR A 31 -4.60 -12.68 5.80
C THR A 31 -5.84 -12.51 6.70
N ALA A 32 -6.60 -11.43 6.51
CA ALA A 32 -7.84 -11.15 7.23
C ALA A 32 -9.08 -11.85 6.63
N ALA A 33 -8.95 -12.61 5.54
CA ALA A 33 -10.08 -13.15 4.78
C ALA A 33 -11.04 -14.00 5.61
N ALA A 34 -10.53 -14.83 6.51
CA ALA A 34 -11.35 -15.67 7.38
C ALA A 34 -12.21 -14.83 8.33
N GLY A 35 -11.62 -13.84 8.98
CA GLY A 35 -12.33 -12.93 9.89
C GLY A 35 -13.36 -12.05 9.16
N LEU A 36 -13.02 -11.53 7.98
CA LEU A 36 -13.96 -10.79 7.13
C LEU A 36 -15.16 -11.64 6.74
N ARG A 37 -14.95 -12.90 6.33
CA ARG A 37 -16.03 -13.83 6.00
C ARG A 37 -16.98 -14.07 7.16
N GLN A 38 -16.45 -14.27 8.37
CA GLN A 38 -17.25 -14.50 9.57
C GLN A 38 -18.04 -13.24 9.95
N THR A 39 -17.36 -12.09 10.02
CA THR A 39 -17.96 -10.82 10.48
C THR A 39 -19.10 -10.35 9.57
N PHE A 40 -18.91 -10.45 8.25
CA PHE A 40 -19.90 -9.95 7.26
C PHE A 40 -20.74 -11.06 6.64
N ALA A 41 -20.64 -12.31 7.12
CA ALA A 41 -21.33 -13.49 6.58
C ALA A 41 -21.14 -13.63 5.05
N LEU A 42 -19.89 -13.41 4.56
CA LEU A 42 -19.60 -13.38 3.14
C LEU A 42 -19.52 -14.79 2.55
N ASP A 43 -20.24 -15.00 1.45
CA ASP A 43 -20.05 -16.15 0.59
C ASP A 43 -18.72 -16.02 -0.24
N PRO A 44 -18.24 -17.08 -0.91
CA PRO A 44 -17.02 -17.02 -1.72
C PRO A 44 -17.08 -15.99 -2.85
N LYS A 45 -18.29 -15.73 -3.42
CA LYS A 45 -18.49 -14.75 -4.49
C LYS A 45 -18.37 -13.33 -3.95
N MET A 46 -18.97 -13.05 -2.80
CA MET A 46 -18.87 -11.76 -2.12
C MET A 46 -17.43 -11.46 -1.71
N MET A 47 -16.71 -12.45 -1.18
CA MET A 47 -15.28 -12.31 -0.85
C MET A 47 -14.44 -12.01 -2.10
N GLY A 48 -14.76 -12.62 -3.23
CA GLY A 48 -14.16 -12.29 -4.53
C GLY A 48 -14.37 -10.82 -4.92
N TRP A 49 -15.52 -10.21 -4.61
CA TRP A 49 -15.76 -8.80 -4.83
C TRP A 49 -14.91 -7.90 -3.93
N VAL A 50 -14.67 -8.30 -2.68
CA VAL A 50 -13.78 -7.54 -1.76
C VAL A 50 -12.35 -7.43 -2.34
N PHE A 51 -11.80 -8.52 -2.86
CA PHE A 51 -10.49 -8.50 -3.51
C PHE A 51 -10.50 -7.70 -4.81
N ARG A 52 -11.53 -7.91 -5.65
CA ARG A 52 -11.67 -7.18 -6.92
C ARG A 52 -11.79 -5.68 -6.71
N ALA A 53 -12.50 -5.22 -5.69
CA ALA A 53 -12.64 -3.80 -5.41
C ALA A 53 -11.29 -3.11 -5.24
N GLY A 54 -10.35 -3.72 -4.48
CA GLY A 54 -9.00 -3.20 -4.34
C GLY A 54 -8.24 -3.17 -5.68
N ILE A 55 -8.30 -4.26 -6.45
CA ILE A 55 -7.62 -4.36 -7.75
C ILE A 55 -8.20 -3.35 -8.76
N ILE A 56 -9.53 -3.17 -8.78
CA ILE A 56 -10.18 -2.18 -9.65
C ILE A 56 -9.73 -0.76 -9.28
N GLY A 57 -9.51 -0.49 -7.99
CA GLY A 57 -8.96 0.80 -7.53
C GLY A 57 -7.51 1.04 -7.97
N LEU A 58 -6.68 -0.01 -8.03
CA LEU A 58 -5.27 0.10 -8.45
C LEU A 58 -5.11 0.70 -9.86
N LEU A 59 -5.96 0.32 -10.80
CA LEU A 59 -5.84 0.75 -12.20
C LEU A 59 -5.97 2.28 -12.37
N PRO A 60 -7.09 2.91 -11.94
CA PRO A 60 -7.22 4.36 -12.01
C PRO A 60 -6.21 5.07 -11.11
N GLY A 61 -5.85 4.49 -9.95
CA GLY A 61 -4.81 5.01 -9.08
C GLY A 61 -3.47 5.14 -9.81
N ALA A 62 -3.02 4.10 -10.48
CA ALA A 62 -1.77 4.11 -11.23
C ALA A 62 -1.80 5.12 -12.39
N PHE A 63 -2.91 5.12 -13.15
CA PHE A 63 -3.06 6.02 -14.30
C PHE A 63 -3.08 7.50 -13.88
N PHE A 64 -4.00 7.87 -13.00
CA PHE A 64 -4.16 9.26 -12.57
C PHE A 64 -3.01 9.70 -11.65
N GLY A 65 -2.52 8.80 -10.78
CA GLY A 65 -1.40 9.08 -9.91
C GLY A 65 -0.12 9.43 -10.69
N GLY A 66 0.21 8.68 -11.74
CA GLY A 66 1.32 9.00 -12.63
C GLY A 66 1.10 10.31 -13.39
N TRP A 67 -0.06 10.46 -14.03
CA TRP A 67 -0.38 11.63 -14.84
C TRP A 67 -0.40 12.95 -14.03
N ILE A 68 -0.93 12.93 -12.81
CA ILE A 68 -0.93 14.10 -11.93
C ILE A 68 0.49 14.37 -11.40
N ALA A 69 1.25 13.31 -11.08
CA ALA A 69 2.61 13.43 -10.57
C ALA A 69 3.56 14.14 -11.53
N ASP A 70 3.39 13.93 -12.84
CA ASP A 70 4.18 14.62 -13.86
C ASP A 70 3.92 16.13 -13.90
N ARG A 71 2.75 16.60 -13.40
CA ARG A 71 2.37 18.01 -13.37
C ARG A 71 2.72 18.72 -12.05
N ILE A 72 2.45 18.08 -10.91
CA ILE A 72 2.58 18.70 -9.58
C ILE A 72 3.73 18.15 -8.75
N GLY A 73 4.41 17.13 -9.26
CA GLY A 73 5.61 16.52 -8.68
C GLY A 73 5.34 15.19 -7.96
N ARG A 74 6.21 14.22 -8.22
CA ARG A 74 6.09 12.80 -7.76
C ARG A 74 6.04 12.66 -6.24
N LYS A 75 6.86 13.44 -5.51
CA LYS A 75 6.89 13.41 -4.04
C LYS A 75 5.52 13.79 -3.44
N LYS A 76 4.86 14.82 -3.98
CA LYS A 76 3.57 15.28 -3.45
C LYS A 76 2.49 14.22 -3.66
N ILE A 77 2.48 13.60 -4.84
CA ILE A 77 1.52 12.54 -5.15
C ILE A 77 1.80 11.29 -4.33
N LEU A 78 3.07 10.92 -4.13
CA LEU A 78 3.40 9.80 -3.26
C LEU A 78 2.89 10.01 -1.84
N VAL A 79 3.09 11.19 -1.25
CA VAL A 79 2.58 11.50 0.10
C VAL A 79 1.04 11.45 0.11
N ALA A 80 0.37 12.04 -0.88
CA ALA A 80 -1.09 11.99 -0.97
C ALA A 80 -1.60 10.54 -1.13
N ALA A 81 -0.92 9.71 -1.92
CA ALA A 81 -1.24 8.30 -2.13
C ALA A 81 -1.09 7.49 -0.84
N VAL A 82 0.01 7.70 -0.10
CA VAL A 82 0.27 7.06 1.20
C VAL A 82 -0.79 7.45 2.24
N LEU A 83 -1.13 8.72 2.33
CA LEU A 83 -2.20 9.20 3.20
C LEU A 83 -3.55 8.59 2.81
N LEU A 84 -3.86 8.54 1.51
CA LEU A 84 -5.10 7.98 1.00
C LEU A 84 -5.23 6.50 1.39
N PHE A 85 -4.26 5.65 1.03
CA PHE A 85 -4.38 4.24 1.37
C PHE A 85 -4.30 4.00 2.88
N GLY A 86 -3.50 4.76 3.64
CA GLY A 86 -3.42 4.65 5.09
C GLY A 86 -4.75 4.92 5.78
N VAL A 87 -5.43 6.03 5.41
CA VAL A 87 -6.75 6.39 5.96
C VAL A 87 -7.79 5.32 5.61
N PHE A 88 -7.85 4.85 4.37
CA PHE A 88 -8.87 3.87 3.96
C PHE A 88 -8.55 2.45 4.41
N SER A 89 -7.27 2.07 4.56
CA SER A 89 -6.88 0.84 5.23
C SER A 89 -7.34 0.86 6.69
N LEU A 90 -7.03 1.93 7.43
CA LEU A 90 -7.51 2.11 8.81
C LEU A 90 -9.04 2.07 8.88
N SER A 91 -9.74 2.74 7.96
CA SER A 91 -11.20 2.75 7.90
C SER A 91 -11.80 1.35 7.69
N THR A 92 -11.06 0.43 7.04
CA THR A 92 -11.49 -0.95 6.84
C THR A 92 -11.78 -1.67 8.17
N ALA A 93 -11.03 -1.35 9.23
CA ALA A 93 -11.21 -1.94 10.55
C ALA A 93 -12.56 -1.56 11.22
N TYR A 94 -13.16 -0.45 10.81
CA TYR A 94 -14.37 0.11 11.44
C TYR A 94 -15.62 0.01 10.58
N VAL A 95 -15.51 -0.50 9.36
CA VAL A 95 -16.66 -0.69 8.46
C VAL A 95 -17.62 -1.75 9.00
N GLN A 96 -18.92 -1.50 8.86
CA GLN A 96 -19.98 -2.40 9.35
C GLN A 96 -20.87 -2.96 8.23
N THR A 97 -20.68 -2.52 6.99
CA THR A 97 -21.50 -2.94 5.85
C THR A 97 -20.65 -3.48 4.71
N PHE A 98 -21.20 -4.43 3.95
CA PHE A 98 -20.52 -4.97 2.78
C PHE A 98 -20.22 -3.89 1.73
N SER A 99 -21.16 -2.99 1.45
CA SER A 99 -20.95 -1.89 0.50
C SER A 99 -19.85 -0.92 0.97
N GLY A 100 -19.82 -0.63 2.28
CA GLY A 100 -18.74 0.15 2.89
C GLY A 100 -17.38 -0.54 2.75
N LEU A 101 -17.34 -1.87 2.95
CA LEU A 101 -16.12 -2.66 2.78
C LEU A 101 -15.59 -2.57 1.33
N LEU A 102 -16.47 -2.69 0.33
CA LEU A 102 -16.09 -2.54 -1.08
C LEU A 102 -15.54 -1.13 -1.37
N LEU A 103 -16.19 -0.09 -0.84
CA LEU A 103 -15.76 1.29 -1.04
C LEU A 103 -14.39 1.55 -0.43
N VAL A 104 -14.15 1.17 0.82
CA VAL A 104 -12.85 1.41 1.48
C VAL A 104 -11.75 0.60 0.81
N ARG A 105 -12.02 -0.62 0.34
CA ARG A 105 -11.05 -1.43 -0.42
C ARG A 105 -10.72 -0.81 -1.78
N PHE A 106 -11.72 -0.28 -2.49
CA PHE A 106 -11.50 0.45 -3.73
C PHE A 106 -10.62 1.69 -3.51
N MET A 107 -10.91 2.50 -2.49
CA MET A 107 -10.15 3.69 -2.15
C MET A 107 -8.72 3.38 -1.69
N THR A 108 -8.55 2.31 -0.90
CA THR A 108 -7.21 1.81 -0.55
C THR A 108 -6.43 1.43 -1.81
N GLY A 109 -7.07 0.67 -2.72
CA GLY A 109 -6.46 0.31 -4.02
C GLY A 109 -6.07 1.53 -4.85
N LEU A 110 -6.90 2.56 -4.89
CA LEU A 110 -6.60 3.82 -5.61
C LEU A 110 -5.32 4.48 -5.06
N GLY A 111 -5.16 4.53 -3.74
CA GLY A 111 -3.95 5.03 -3.11
C GLY A 111 -2.71 4.19 -3.43
N LEU A 112 -2.80 2.86 -3.26
CA LEU A 112 -1.72 1.92 -3.57
C LEU A 112 -1.30 1.99 -5.04
N GLY A 113 -2.28 2.06 -5.96
CA GLY A 113 -2.02 2.21 -7.39
C GLY A 113 -1.27 3.49 -7.72
N ALA A 114 -1.58 4.60 -7.04
CA ALA A 114 -0.88 5.86 -7.24
C ALA A 114 0.53 5.86 -6.64
N ALA A 115 0.81 5.06 -5.60
CA ALA A 115 2.10 5.04 -4.92
C ALA A 115 3.19 4.38 -5.78
N LEU A 116 2.96 3.19 -6.33
CA LEU A 116 3.97 2.37 -7.04
C LEU A 116 4.71 3.09 -8.16
N PRO A 117 4.06 3.71 -9.17
CA PRO A 117 4.78 4.38 -10.26
C PRO A 117 5.63 5.55 -9.75
N ASN A 118 5.17 6.23 -8.71
CA ASN A 118 5.89 7.35 -8.11
C ASN A 118 7.10 6.89 -7.27
N LEU A 119 7.00 5.73 -6.60
CA LEU A 119 8.14 5.10 -5.92
C LEU A 119 9.24 4.71 -6.90
N ILE A 120 8.89 4.03 -8.00
CA ILE A 120 9.82 3.61 -9.05
C ILE A 120 10.55 4.83 -9.60
N ALA A 121 9.81 5.87 -9.92
CA ALA A 121 10.37 7.08 -10.50
C ALA A 121 11.31 7.82 -9.54
N LEU A 122 10.92 7.99 -8.27
CA LEU A 122 11.76 8.63 -7.25
C LEU A 122 13.04 7.83 -7.00
N CYS A 123 12.99 6.49 -6.96
CA CYS A 123 14.17 5.66 -6.84
C CYS A 123 15.10 5.80 -8.06
N ALA A 124 14.53 5.82 -9.27
CA ALA A 124 15.30 5.98 -10.51
C ALA A 124 15.98 7.36 -10.60
N GLU A 125 15.31 8.41 -10.13
CA GLU A 125 15.83 9.78 -10.13
C GLU A 125 16.90 10.02 -9.05
N ALA A 126 16.89 9.21 -7.97
CA ALA A 126 17.81 9.37 -6.85
C ALA A 126 19.24 8.89 -7.15
N VAL A 127 19.45 8.12 -8.21
CA VAL A 127 20.73 7.47 -8.54
C VAL A 127 21.12 7.68 -10.00
N SER A 128 22.41 7.45 -10.31
CA SER A 128 22.89 7.46 -11.69
C SER A 128 22.27 6.29 -12.50
N GLU A 129 22.24 6.44 -13.83
CA GLU A 129 21.63 5.44 -14.75
C GLU A 129 22.13 4.02 -14.52
N ARG A 130 23.44 3.87 -14.24
CA ARG A 130 24.07 2.58 -13.96
C ARG A 130 23.46 1.85 -12.74
N HIS A 131 22.94 2.58 -11.75
CA HIS A 131 22.44 2.01 -10.49
C HIS A 131 20.90 1.99 -10.38
N ARG A 132 20.17 2.46 -11.41
CA ARG A 132 18.70 2.53 -11.38
C ARG A 132 18.05 1.15 -11.14
N GLY A 133 18.51 0.14 -11.86
CA GLY A 133 17.98 -1.22 -11.69
C GLY A 133 18.16 -1.75 -10.28
N LEU A 134 19.34 -1.57 -9.70
CA LEU A 134 19.63 -2.00 -8.32
C LEU A 134 18.76 -1.24 -7.30
N ALA A 135 18.64 0.09 -7.43
CA ALA A 135 17.83 0.90 -6.52
C ALA A 135 16.36 0.50 -6.55
N ILE A 136 15.81 0.27 -7.75
CA ILE A 136 14.43 -0.20 -7.93
C ILE A 136 14.26 -1.61 -7.35
N SER A 137 15.21 -2.53 -7.58
CA SER A 137 15.13 -3.89 -7.03
C SER A 137 15.17 -3.90 -5.51
N VAL A 138 16.02 -3.09 -4.90
CA VAL A 138 16.09 -2.94 -3.44
C VAL A 138 14.76 -2.39 -2.91
N MET A 139 14.22 -1.35 -3.53
CA MET A 139 12.92 -0.79 -3.15
C MET A 139 11.80 -1.85 -3.26
N TYR A 140 11.73 -2.58 -4.37
CA TYR A 140 10.71 -3.60 -4.59
C TYR A 140 10.79 -4.79 -3.63
N ALA A 141 11.99 -5.10 -3.08
CA ALA A 141 12.13 -6.12 -2.04
C ALA A 141 11.32 -5.79 -0.76
N GLY A 142 10.97 -4.52 -0.56
CA GLY A 142 10.05 -4.09 0.49
C GLY A 142 8.66 -4.73 0.38
N VAL A 143 8.11 -4.88 -0.85
CA VAL A 143 6.75 -5.42 -1.06
C VAL A 143 6.59 -6.85 -0.51
N PRO A 144 7.38 -7.85 -0.93
CA PRO A 144 7.24 -9.20 -0.38
C PRO A 144 7.58 -9.28 1.12
N LEU A 145 8.50 -8.46 1.61
CA LEU A 145 8.81 -8.38 3.04
C LEU A 145 7.63 -7.82 3.83
N GLY A 146 6.96 -6.78 3.33
CA GLY A 146 5.73 -6.26 3.92
C GLY A 146 4.62 -7.29 3.96
N GLY A 147 4.43 -8.05 2.88
CA GLY A 147 3.48 -9.15 2.82
C GLY A 147 3.78 -10.25 3.85
N ALA A 148 5.06 -10.61 4.02
CA ALA A 148 5.48 -11.56 5.05
C ALA A 148 5.20 -11.04 6.47
N LEU A 149 5.44 -9.74 6.73
CA LEU A 149 5.10 -9.10 8.00
C LEU A 149 3.59 -9.12 8.27
N ALA A 150 2.75 -8.87 7.25
CA ALA A 150 1.30 -8.97 7.39
C ALA A 150 0.86 -10.39 7.79
N ALA A 151 1.47 -11.42 7.21
CA ALA A 151 1.20 -12.81 7.57
C ALA A 151 1.62 -13.11 9.02
N VAL A 152 2.79 -12.64 9.44
CA VAL A 152 3.27 -12.78 10.82
C VAL A 152 2.31 -12.09 11.81
N VAL A 153 1.93 -10.84 11.53
CA VAL A 153 0.95 -10.10 12.36
C VAL A 153 -0.36 -10.87 12.46
N ALA A 154 -0.87 -11.39 11.35
CA ALA A 154 -2.12 -12.14 11.31
C ALA A 154 -2.07 -13.44 12.15
N MET A 155 -0.91 -14.09 12.27
CA MET A 155 -0.74 -15.26 13.15
C MET A 155 -0.98 -14.92 14.63
N PHE A 156 -0.59 -13.72 15.06
CA PHE A 156 -0.78 -13.25 16.44
C PHE A 156 -2.12 -12.55 16.67
N THR A 157 -2.83 -12.17 15.60
CA THR A 157 -4.08 -11.40 15.68
C THR A 157 -5.25 -12.13 15.02
N SER A 158 -5.20 -13.44 14.91
CA SER A 158 -6.17 -14.27 14.20
C SER A 158 -7.61 -14.08 14.66
N GLU A 159 -7.83 -13.79 15.95
CA GLU A 159 -9.15 -13.52 16.52
C GLU A 159 -9.66 -12.10 16.25
N HIS A 160 -8.77 -11.16 15.90
CA HIS A 160 -9.08 -9.74 15.71
C HIS A 160 -8.50 -9.26 14.36
N TRP A 161 -9.12 -9.68 13.26
CA TRP A 161 -8.70 -9.32 11.91
C TRP A 161 -8.55 -7.80 11.68
N GLN A 162 -9.32 -6.99 12.43
CA GLN A 162 -9.26 -5.53 12.39
C GLN A 162 -7.86 -5.00 12.73
N THR A 163 -7.13 -5.68 13.62
CA THR A 163 -5.78 -5.27 14.05
C THR A 163 -4.80 -5.19 12.88
N THR A 164 -4.92 -6.09 11.90
CA THR A 164 -4.09 -6.06 10.69
C THR A 164 -4.30 -4.76 9.91
N PHE A 165 -5.54 -4.31 9.76
CA PHE A 165 -5.86 -3.06 9.07
C PHE A 165 -5.56 -1.81 9.92
N ILE A 166 -5.65 -1.90 11.23
CA ILE A 166 -5.25 -0.81 12.13
C ILE A 166 -3.75 -0.57 12.02
N ILE A 167 -2.94 -1.62 12.06
CA ILE A 167 -1.48 -1.52 11.88
C ILE A 167 -1.15 -1.02 10.47
N GLY A 168 -1.72 -1.65 9.44
CA GLY A 168 -1.49 -1.30 8.04
C GLY A 168 -1.89 0.13 7.69
N GLY A 169 -2.92 0.66 8.34
CA GLY A 169 -3.37 2.04 8.11
C GLY A 169 -2.69 3.07 9.00
N LEU A 170 -2.36 2.74 10.25
CA LEU A 170 -1.75 3.69 11.18
C LEU A 170 -0.28 3.97 10.84
N VAL A 171 0.48 2.92 10.50
CA VAL A 171 1.93 3.04 10.21
C VAL A 171 2.22 4.04 9.08
N PRO A 172 1.51 4.05 7.93
CA PRO A 172 1.74 5.05 6.89
C PRO A 172 1.32 6.48 7.27
N LEU A 173 0.52 6.66 8.32
CA LEU A 173 0.06 7.98 8.77
C LEU A 173 1.01 8.63 9.79
N LEU A 174 1.99 7.88 10.32
CA LEU A 174 3.04 8.35 11.25
C LEU A 174 4.29 8.80 10.50
#